data_f8def68311988a81c04cc2d28ea809fd
#
_entry.id   f8def68311988a81c04cc2d28ea809fd
#
_cell.length_a   1.000
_cell.length_b   1.000
_cell.length_c   1.000
_cell.angle_alpha   90.00
_cell.angle_beta   90.00
_cell.angle_gamma   90.00
#
_symmetry.space_group_name_H-M   'P 1'
#
loop_
_entity.id
_entity.type
_entity.pdbx_description
1 polymer ?
#
loop_
_entity_poly.entity_id
_entity_poly.type
_entity_poly.pdbx_seq_one_letter_code
_entity_poly.pdbx_strand_id
1 'polypeptide(L)'
;DSILEELRAAQQKIDWSRLPESPAHMVELTKQPLSPGDSRAILSTLGTGDIRAEITGFAKSTINRTGVRGIWHTKMLNNAGKPLLDAYVCAVIPPEVASPCEAFDDTVERCREMVDWVEKDLERGAIGGEPVEEAR
;
A
#
# COMPACT_ATOMS: atom_id res chain seq x y z
N ASP A 1 -23.51 -10.93 9.98
CA ASP A 1 -23.27 -10.11 8.81
C ASP A 1 -22.37 -10.82 7.82
N SER A 2 -22.85 -11.01 6.59
CA SER A 2 -22.17 -11.81 5.58
C SER A 2 -20.79 -11.26 5.20
N ILE A 3 -20.61 -9.94 5.22
CA ILE A 3 -19.32 -9.31 4.92
C ILE A 3 -18.29 -9.66 5.99
N LEU A 4 -18.66 -9.57 7.25
CA LEU A 4 -17.77 -9.92 8.35
C LEU A 4 -17.40 -11.40 8.33
N GLU A 5 -18.34 -12.26 7.98
CA GLU A 5 -18.09 -13.70 7.83
C GLU A 5 -17.14 -13.98 6.67
N GLU A 6 -17.33 -13.30 5.54
CA GLU A 6 -16.44 -13.43 4.40
C GLU A 6 -15.02 -12.98 4.75
N LEU A 7 -14.89 -11.84 5.42
CA LEU A 7 -13.59 -11.34 5.86
C LEU A 7 -12.92 -12.29 6.85
N ARG A 8 -13.69 -12.85 7.78
CA ARG A 8 -13.17 -13.82 8.73
C ARG A 8 -12.66 -15.07 8.03
N ALA A 9 -13.45 -15.60 7.10
CA ALA A 9 -13.06 -16.78 6.34
C ALA A 9 -11.81 -16.54 5.50
N ALA A 10 -11.72 -15.38 4.87
CA ALA A 10 -10.55 -14.99 4.08
C ALA A 10 -9.32 -14.81 4.97
N GLN A 11 -9.49 -14.18 6.13
CA GLN A 11 -8.39 -13.98 7.08
C GLN A 11 -7.80 -15.31 7.55
N GLN A 12 -8.65 -16.30 7.79
CA GLN A 12 -8.19 -17.61 8.22
C GLN A 12 -7.40 -18.37 7.15
N LYS A 13 -7.55 -17.99 5.89
CA LYS A 13 -6.83 -18.60 4.77
C LYS A 13 -5.49 -17.92 4.47
N ILE A 14 -5.14 -16.87 5.18
CA ILE A 14 -3.88 -16.18 4.97
C ILE A 14 -2.71 -17.07 5.36
N ASP A 15 -1.77 -17.23 4.45
CA ASP A 15 -0.53 -17.96 4.73
C ASP A 15 0.53 -16.97 5.21
N TRP A 16 0.68 -16.90 6.52
CA TRP A 16 1.61 -15.97 7.18
C TRP A 16 3.08 -16.30 6.95
N SER A 17 3.35 -17.51 6.45
CA SER A 17 4.73 -17.94 6.18
C SER A 17 5.23 -17.50 4.79
N ARG A 18 4.32 -17.07 3.93
CA ARG A 18 4.64 -16.75 2.52
C ARG A 18 4.47 -15.26 2.25
N LEU A 19 5.42 -14.48 2.70
CA LEU A 19 5.47 -13.05 2.44
C LEU A 19 6.31 -12.77 1.19
N PRO A 20 5.88 -11.89 0.31
CA PRO A 20 4.58 -11.22 0.15
C PRO A 20 3.60 -11.96 -0.76
N GLU A 21 3.86 -13.21 -1.04
CA GLU A 21 3.17 -14.00 -2.06
C GLU A 21 1.82 -14.58 -1.62
N SER A 22 1.44 -14.38 -0.37
CA SER A 22 0.13 -14.81 0.09
C SER A 22 -0.97 -14.11 -0.71
N PRO A 23 -1.92 -14.86 -1.27
CA PRO A 23 -2.99 -14.25 -2.04
C PRO A 23 -3.83 -13.32 -1.19
N ALA A 24 -4.22 -12.21 -1.78
CA ALA A 24 -5.09 -11.24 -1.15
C ALA A 24 -6.54 -11.49 -1.55
N HIS A 25 -7.46 -11.29 -0.63
CA HIS A 25 -8.90 -11.34 -0.91
C HIS A 25 -9.51 -9.97 -0.65
N MET A 26 -10.22 -9.43 -1.63
CA MET A 26 -10.82 -8.11 -1.52
C MET A 26 -12.34 -8.22 -1.44
N VAL A 27 -12.94 -7.53 -0.46
CA VAL A 27 -14.38 -7.34 -0.36
C VAL A 27 -14.68 -5.88 -0.66
N GLU A 28 -15.19 -5.63 -1.85
CA GLU A 28 -15.46 -4.28 -2.33
C GLU A 28 -16.81 -3.80 -1.82
N LEU A 29 -16.81 -2.71 -1.06
CA LEU A 29 -18.03 -2.18 -0.45
C LEU A 29 -18.81 -1.27 -1.39
N THR A 30 -18.15 -0.65 -2.36
CA THR A 30 -18.78 0.27 -3.29
C THR A 30 -19.88 -0.37 -4.14
N LYS A 31 -19.78 -1.66 -4.32
CA LYS A 31 -20.79 -2.44 -5.08
C LYS A 31 -21.80 -3.16 -4.20
N GLN A 32 -21.71 -3.00 -2.90
CA GLN A 32 -22.62 -3.65 -1.96
C GLN A 32 -23.76 -2.70 -1.59
N PRO A 33 -24.98 -3.21 -1.43
CA PRO A 33 -26.11 -2.38 -1.00
C PRO A 33 -26.04 -2.13 0.52
N LEU A 34 -25.06 -1.36 0.95
CA LEU A 34 -24.84 -1.06 2.36
C LEU A 34 -25.40 0.31 2.72
N SER A 35 -26.13 0.37 3.84
CA SER A 35 -26.49 1.65 4.43
C SER A 35 -25.29 2.28 5.13
N PRO A 36 -25.30 3.60 5.38
CA PRO A 36 -24.25 4.22 6.19
C PRO A 36 -24.12 3.60 7.58
N GLY A 37 -25.22 3.11 8.15
CA GLY A 37 -25.23 2.42 9.42
C GLY A 37 -24.49 1.09 9.36
N ASP A 38 -24.68 0.34 8.28
CA ASP A 38 -23.99 -0.93 8.07
C ASP A 38 -22.48 -0.73 7.95
N SER A 39 -22.07 0.27 7.17
CA SER A 39 -20.66 0.61 7.01
C SER A 39 -20.00 0.99 8.33
N ARG A 40 -20.70 1.77 9.14
CA ARG A 40 -20.21 2.14 10.48
C ARG A 40 -20.13 0.94 11.42
N ALA A 41 -21.08 0.04 11.34
CA ALA A 41 -21.10 -1.17 12.15
C ALA A 41 -19.90 -2.07 11.82
N ILE A 42 -19.58 -2.24 10.54
CA ILE A 42 -18.43 -3.01 10.08
C ILE A 42 -17.13 -2.36 10.59
N LEU A 43 -16.99 -1.06 10.41
CA LEU A 43 -15.82 -0.32 10.85
C LEU A 43 -15.63 -0.40 12.36
N SER A 44 -16.72 -0.27 13.11
CA SER A 44 -16.71 -0.36 14.56
C SER A 44 -16.31 -1.76 15.05
N THR A 45 -16.80 -2.79 14.37
CA THR A 45 -16.49 -4.17 14.72
C THR A 45 -15.02 -4.51 14.45
N LEU A 46 -14.49 -4.07 13.31
CA LEU A 46 -13.10 -4.33 12.95
C LEU A 46 -12.12 -3.46 13.72
N GLY A 47 -12.54 -2.28 14.13
CA GLY A 47 -11.70 -1.36 14.87
C GLY A 47 -10.65 -0.69 14.01
N THR A 48 -9.77 0.05 14.67
CA THR A 48 -8.70 0.80 14.01
C THR A 48 -7.35 0.29 14.49
N GLY A 49 -6.44 0.04 13.55
CA GLY A 49 -5.07 -0.33 13.86
C GLY A 49 -4.14 0.87 13.90
N ASP A 50 -2.86 0.59 13.94
CA ASP A 50 -1.80 1.57 14.14
C ASP A 50 -0.96 1.81 12.88
N ILE A 51 -1.37 1.28 11.73
CA ILE A 51 -0.69 1.49 10.46
C ILE A 51 -1.61 2.21 9.50
N ARG A 52 -1.08 3.28 8.90
CA ARG A 52 -1.75 4.02 7.85
C ARG A 52 -0.75 4.32 6.75
N ALA A 53 -1.12 4.01 5.51
CA ALA A 53 -0.33 4.34 4.34
C ALA A 53 -1.16 5.23 3.41
N GLU A 54 -0.52 6.22 2.79
CA GLU A 54 -1.12 7.04 1.76
C GLU A 54 -0.32 6.88 0.49
N ILE A 55 -1.02 6.62 -0.61
CA ILE A 55 -0.43 6.53 -1.93
C ILE A 55 -0.99 7.67 -2.76
N THR A 56 -0.11 8.54 -3.26
CA THR A 56 -0.48 9.68 -4.06
C THR A 56 -0.14 9.42 -5.53
N GLY A 57 -1.02 9.84 -6.43
CA GLY A 57 -0.87 9.64 -7.85
C GLY A 57 -2.01 10.36 -8.55
N PHE A 58 -2.57 9.76 -9.59
CA PHE A 58 -3.77 10.31 -10.23
C PHE A 58 -4.99 10.25 -9.31
N ALA A 59 -4.93 9.43 -8.29
CA ALA A 59 -5.94 9.32 -7.24
C ALA A 59 -5.22 9.18 -5.90
N LYS A 60 -5.90 9.56 -4.82
CA LYS A 60 -5.37 9.40 -3.47
C LYS A 60 -5.92 8.13 -2.86
N SER A 61 -5.05 7.21 -2.52
CA SER A 61 -5.40 5.98 -1.83
C SER A 61 -4.96 6.04 -0.38
N THR A 62 -5.84 5.65 0.53
CA THR A 62 -5.52 5.52 1.95
C THR A 62 -5.73 4.07 2.35
N ILE A 63 -4.71 3.47 2.94
CA ILE A 63 -4.74 2.07 3.38
C ILE A 63 -4.49 2.05 4.87
N ASN A 64 -5.48 1.58 5.62
CA ASN A 64 -5.39 1.52 7.08
C ASN A 64 -5.48 0.07 7.54
N ARG A 65 -4.59 -0.32 8.46
CA ARG A 65 -4.76 -1.58 9.14
C ARG A 65 -5.93 -1.47 10.12
N THR A 66 -6.80 -2.47 10.12
CA THR A 66 -7.88 -2.56 11.12
C THR A 66 -7.33 -3.12 12.44
N GLY A 67 -8.16 -3.19 13.46
CA GLY A 67 -7.79 -3.83 14.71
C GLY A 67 -7.61 -5.34 14.60
N VAL A 68 -8.02 -5.93 13.49
CA VAL A 68 -7.89 -7.36 13.24
C VAL A 68 -6.74 -7.60 12.28
N ARG A 69 -5.77 -8.40 12.68
CA ARG A 69 -4.60 -8.70 11.86
C ARG A 69 -5.00 -9.36 10.55
N GLY A 70 -4.39 -8.91 9.46
CA GLY A 70 -4.66 -9.45 8.14
C GLY A 70 -5.86 -8.83 7.46
N ILE A 71 -6.52 -7.87 8.07
CA ILE A 71 -7.63 -7.14 7.45
C ILE A 71 -7.27 -5.66 7.37
N TRP A 72 -7.30 -5.12 6.17
CA TRP A 72 -6.94 -3.74 5.85
C TRP A 72 -8.13 -3.02 5.22
N HIS A 73 -8.26 -1.74 5.49
CA HIS A 73 -9.31 -0.90 4.89
C HIS A 73 -8.67 0.01 3.86
N THR A 74 -9.06 -0.12 2.60
CA THR A 74 -8.56 0.66 1.50
C THR A 74 -9.63 1.58 0.96
N LYS A 75 -9.32 2.87 0.87
CA LYS A 75 -10.17 3.86 0.23
C LYS A 75 -9.39 4.58 -0.86
N MET A 76 -10.02 4.78 -2.01
CA MET A 76 -9.45 5.55 -3.09
C MET A 76 -10.40 6.69 -3.44
N LEU A 77 -9.86 7.90 -3.48
CA LEU A 77 -10.61 9.10 -3.84
C LEU A 77 -10.02 9.70 -5.11
N ASN A 78 -10.90 10.27 -5.96
CA ASN A 78 -10.41 11.04 -7.09
C ASN A 78 -9.96 12.44 -6.65
N ASN A 79 -9.45 13.24 -7.58
CA ASN A 79 -8.97 14.59 -7.28
C ASN A 79 -10.07 15.52 -6.76
N ALA A 80 -11.33 15.22 -7.04
CA ALA A 80 -12.48 15.96 -6.53
C ALA A 80 -12.96 15.47 -5.17
N GLY A 81 -12.29 14.47 -4.58
CA GLY A 81 -12.68 13.89 -3.30
C GLY A 81 -13.78 12.85 -3.39
N LYS A 82 -14.20 12.46 -4.59
CA LYS A 82 -15.25 11.46 -4.77
C LYS A 82 -14.68 10.06 -4.58
N PRO A 83 -15.36 9.19 -3.79
CA PRO A 83 -14.90 7.82 -3.61
C PRO A 83 -14.92 7.02 -4.91
N LEU A 84 -13.79 6.43 -5.26
CA LEU A 84 -13.65 5.51 -6.38
C LEU A 84 -13.67 4.06 -5.92
N LEU A 85 -13.15 3.80 -4.74
CA LEU A 85 -13.08 2.47 -4.16
C LEU A 85 -13.18 2.58 -2.64
N ASP A 86 -13.94 1.67 -2.06
CA ASP A 86 -13.98 1.45 -0.62
C ASP A 86 -14.06 -0.06 -0.43
N ALA A 87 -13.02 -0.63 0.16
CA ALA A 87 -12.89 -2.08 0.25
C ALA A 87 -12.13 -2.51 1.50
N TYR A 88 -12.42 -3.71 1.96
CA TYR A 88 -11.60 -4.40 2.94
C TYR A 88 -10.77 -5.46 2.23
N VAL A 89 -9.49 -5.51 2.57
CA VAL A 89 -8.53 -6.43 1.95
C VAL A 89 -7.98 -7.35 3.02
N CYS A 90 -8.11 -8.65 2.78
CA CYS A 90 -7.49 -9.67 3.64
C CYS A 90 -6.16 -10.06 3.02
N ALA A 91 -5.07 -9.68 3.64
CA ALA A 91 -3.73 -9.96 3.18
C ALA A 91 -2.73 -9.80 4.32
N VAL A 92 -1.58 -10.40 4.19
CA VAL A 92 -0.47 -10.14 5.11
C VAL A 92 -0.02 -8.70 4.95
N ILE A 93 0.20 -8.28 3.70
CA ILE A 93 0.50 -6.91 3.31
C ILE A 93 -0.34 -6.58 2.08
N PRO A 94 -1.04 -5.44 2.04
CA PRO A 94 -1.80 -5.07 0.84
C PRO A 94 -0.89 -5.00 -0.39
N PRO A 95 -1.31 -5.56 -1.53
CA PRO A 95 -0.48 -5.57 -2.74
C PRO A 95 -0.05 -4.19 -3.19
N GLU A 96 -0.85 -3.17 -2.96
CA GLU A 96 -0.56 -1.80 -3.38
C GLU A 96 0.61 -1.18 -2.64
N VAL A 97 0.92 -1.68 -1.46
CA VAL A 97 2.04 -1.20 -0.64
C VAL A 97 3.33 -1.89 -1.04
N ALA A 98 3.22 -3.14 -1.48
CA ALA A 98 4.38 -3.92 -1.91
C ALA A 98 4.79 -3.55 -3.33
N SER A 99 6.08 -3.53 -3.59
CA SER A 99 6.57 -3.34 -4.95
C SER A 99 6.34 -4.60 -5.77
N PRO A 100 5.72 -4.50 -6.95
CA PRO A 100 5.54 -5.67 -7.80
C PRO A 100 6.88 -6.19 -8.29
N CYS A 101 6.99 -7.52 -8.36
CA CYS A 101 8.24 -8.15 -8.81
C CYS A 101 8.65 -7.69 -10.20
N GLU A 102 7.70 -7.44 -11.08
CA GLU A 102 7.94 -6.99 -12.43
C GLU A 102 8.65 -5.64 -12.51
N ALA A 103 8.55 -4.84 -11.45
CA ALA A 103 9.19 -3.53 -11.41
C ALA A 103 10.65 -3.59 -10.96
N PHE A 104 11.12 -4.73 -10.49
CA PHE A 104 12.48 -4.82 -9.96
C PHE A 104 13.55 -4.62 -11.01
N ASP A 105 13.39 -5.23 -12.18
CA ASP A 105 14.38 -5.12 -13.25
C ASP A 105 14.55 -3.67 -13.70
N ASP A 106 13.44 -2.97 -13.92
CA ASP A 106 13.46 -1.55 -14.25
C ASP A 106 14.09 -0.71 -13.14
N THR A 107 13.82 -1.07 -11.90
CA THR A 107 14.36 -0.36 -10.74
C THR A 107 15.87 -0.54 -10.64
N VAL A 108 16.36 -1.76 -10.87
CA VAL A 108 17.80 -2.04 -10.87
C VAL A 108 18.50 -1.22 -11.96
N GLU A 109 17.92 -1.20 -13.17
CA GLU A 109 18.50 -0.45 -14.28
C GLU A 109 18.52 1.05 -13.99
N ARG A 110 17.44 1.57 -13.46
CA ARG A 110 17.38 2.98 -13.05
C ARG A 110 18.42 3.32 -11.98
N CYS A 111 18.63 2.44 -11.03
CA CYS A 111 19.66 2.64 -10.01
C CYS A 111 21.06 2.68 -10.64
N ARG A 112 21.34 1.81 -11.60
CA ARG A 112 22.61 1.82 -12.33
C ARG A 112 22.82 3.13 -13.08
N GLU A 113 21.80 3.56 -13.80
CA GLU A 113 21.83 4.83 -14.52
C GLU A 113 22.08 6.02 -13.59
N MET A 114 21.43 6.03 -12.43
CA MET A 114 21.64 7.07 -11.42
C MET A 114 23.06 7.07 -10.87
N VAL A 115 23.62 5.91 -10.58
CA VAL A 115 24.99 5.79 -10.11
C VAL A 115 25.97 6.28 -11.17
N ASP A 116 25.79 5.84 -12.41
CA ASP A 116 26.62 6.29 -13.53
C ASP A 116 26.57 7.81 -13.71
N TRP A 117 25.39 8.37 -13.63
CA TRP A 117 25.19 9.80 -13.76
C TRP A 117 25.92 10.57 -12.64
N VAL A 118 25.79 10.12 -11.41
CA VAL A 118 26.45 10.74 -10.26
C VAL A 118 27.97 10.62 -10.37
N GLU A 119 28.48 9.47 -10.77
CA GLU A 119 29.92 9.27 -10.98
C GLU A 119 30.49 10.22 -12.04
N LYS A 120 29.79 10.35 -13.15
CA LYS A 120 30.20 11.28 -14.21
C LYS A 120 30.17 12.72 -13.76
N ASP A 121 29.19 13.09 -12.99
CA ASP A 121 29.11 14.47 -12.48
C ASP A 121 30.15 14.74 -11.40
N LEU A 122 30.50 13.77 -10.59
CA LEU A 122 31.59 13.88 -9.64
C LEU A 122 32.94 14.06 -10.37
N GLU A 123 33.17 13.29 -11.43
CA GLU A 123 34.37 13.42 -12.24
C GLU A 123 34.51 14.80 -12.86
N ARG A 124 33.37 15.39 -13.24
CA ARG A 124 33.34 16.74 -13.81
C ARG A 124 33.37 17.85 -12.74
N GLY A 125 33.30 17.47 -11.46
CA GLY A 125 33.22 18.43 -10.37
C GLY A 125 31.90 19.17 -10.27
N ALA A 126 30.85 18.66 -10.93
CA ALA A 126 29.57 19.33 -10.96
C ALA A 126 28.74 19.08 -9.71
N ILE A 127 28.95 18.00 -9.02
CA ILE A 127 28.23 17.61 -7.83
C ILE A 127 29.17 17.47 -6.66
N GLY A 128 28.74 17.95 -5.54
CA GLY A 128 29.48 17.81 -4.31
C GLY A 128 30.81 18.43 -4.30
N GLY A 129 31.01 19.36 -5.18
CA GLY A 129 32.30 19.90 -5.46
C GLY A 129 33.22 20.14 -4.33
N GLU A 130 32.72 20.66 -3.28
CA GLU A 130 33.59 20.94 -2.22
C GLU A 130 33.82 19.87 -1.36
N PRO A 131 34.66 20.11 -0.83
CA PRO A 131 35.49 19.24 -0.46
C PRO A 131 35.16 18.33 0.50
N VAL A 132 34.97 17.25 -0.04
CA VAL A 132 34.96 16.09 0.76
C VAL A 132 36.13 16.07 1.71
N GLU A 133 37.19 16.66 1.31
CA GLU A 133 38.29 16.75 2.20
C GLU A 133 38.00 17.49 3.45
N GLU A 134 37.12 18.43 3.37
CA GLU A 134 36.75 19.22 4.52
C GLU A 134 35.98 18.45 5.54
N ALA A 135 35.37 17.39 5.13
CA ALA A 135 34.61 16.57 6.02
C ALA A 135 35.48 15.75 6.98
N ARG A 136 36.77 15.85 6.87
CA ARG A 136 37.67 15.12 7.75
C ARG A 136 37.74 15.73 9.13
#